data_dae81e3684495fbcea64b79d597f999f
#
_entry.id   dae81e3684495fbcea64b79d597f999f
#
_cell.length_a   1.000
_cell.length_b   1.000
_cell.length_c   1.000
_cell.angle_alpha   90.00
_cell.angle_beta   90.00
_cell.angle_gamma   90.00
#
_symmetry.space_group_name_H-M   'P 1'
#
loop_
_entity.id
_entity.type
_entity.pdbx_description
1 polymer ?
#
loop_
_entity_poly.entity_id
_entity_poly.type
_entity_poly.pdbx_seq_one_letter_code
_entity_poly.pdbx_strand_id
1 'polypeptide(L)'
;RDADGAVLGAESLRIGFLTQSHETIVDGDGQDPRGDAFEQVLLDAFNEGVDGVDLSFVVSRSFSDEFGDAINADLTLLQAAFVLILSYAALMLSKWDEGCVGSRVAVTFSGIVAILLATGSAYGICSMFGLFYSPLMNVLPFLLLGVGVDDMFVVVNAYDLETHREPGLGLKLRVAKSLASAGASITVTSLTDMFAFLIGSNTSLPALRNFCFYAAFGILFTFFFQVTWFVAWLTMDEWRRAGNRRDVACCLTVPKDACCACCAPREDGRTKMGRWMGDTLGGVLTDKKVKAGVLVAFAAVAAGGFAGCALMKIDA
;
A
#
# COMPACT_ATOMS: atom_id res chain seq x y z
N ARG A 1 40.23 -8.91 -32.94
CA ARG A 1 41.64 -8.64 -32.61
C ARG A 1 42.48 -9.26 -33.69
N ASP A 2 43.58 -8.62 -34.06
CA ASP A 2 44.61 -9.16 -34.96
C ASP A 2 45.55 -10.17 -34.21
N ALA A 3 46.51 -10.69 -34.94
CA ALA A 3 47.48 -11.65 -34.37
C ALA A 3 48.36 -11.08 -33.24
N ASP A 4 48.46 -9.75 -33.15
CA ASP A 4 49.23 -9.01 -32.12
C ASP A 4 48.33 -8.53 -30.98
N GLY A 5 47.02 -8.91 -30.97
CA GLY A 5 46.03 -8.59 -29.92
C GLY A 5 45.44 -7.20 -30.01
N ALA A 6 45.75 -6.41 -31.09
CA ALA A 6 45.14 -5.11 -31.30
C ALA A 6 43.66 -5.22 -31.68
N VAL A 7 42.84 -4.27 -31.23
CA VAL A 7 41.41 -4.22 -31.53
C VAL A 7 41.23 -3.62 -32.90
N LEU A 8 40.77 -4.42 -33.88
CA LEU A 8 40.51 -4.01 -35.24
C LEU A 8 39.17 -3.31 -35.41
N GLY A 9 38.25 -3.48 -34.49
CA GLY A 9 36.97 -2.84 -34.44
C GLY A 9 36.21 -3.30 -33.22
N ALA A 10 35.35 -2.46 -32.67
CA ALA A 10 34.45 -2.78 -31.58
C ALA A 10 33.10 -2.13 -31.91
N GLU A 11 32.03 -2.90 -31.74
CA GLU A 11 30.65 -2.38 -31.85
C GLU A 11 30.30 -1.57 -30.60
N SER A 12 30.92 -1.88 -29.44
CA SER A 12 30.76 -1.12 -28.22
C SER A 12 32.05 -1.13 -27.38
N LEU A 13 32.31 -0.04 -26.68
CA LEU A 13 33.40 0.09 -25.70
C LEU A 13 32.81 0.45 -24.34
N ARG A 14 33.11 -0.36 -23.31
CA ARG A 14 32.70 -0.09 -21.93
C ARG A 14 33.91 0.41 -21.14
N ILE A 15 33.82 1.62 -20.61
CA ILE A 15 34.83 2.20 -19.75
C ILE A 15 34.22 2.43 -18.36
N GLY A 16 34.85 1.95 -17.32
CA GLY A 16 34.45 2.17 -15.93
C GLY A 16 35.49 3.05 -15.23
N PHE A 17 35.03 4.10 -14.57
CA PHE A 17 35.86 4.95 -13.72
C PHE A 17 35.43 4.72 -12.27
N LEU A 18 36.43 4.54 -11.38
CA LEU A 18 36.20 4.52 -9.94
C LEU A 18 36.80 5.81 -9.36
N THR A 19 35.96 6.62 -8.74
CA THR A 19 36.37 7.82 -8.03
C THR A 19 36.49 7.53 -6.55
N GLN A 20 37.44 8.17 -5.86
CA GLN A 20 37.55 8.07 -4.42
C GLN A 20 36.52 9.00 -3.77
N SER A 21 35.60 8.44 -3.01
CA SER A 21 34.64 9.21 -2.23
C SER A 21 35.34 9.92 -1.06
N HIS A 22 35.10 11.22 -0.93
CA HIS A 22 35.50 12.04 0.21
C HIS A 22 34.23 12.44 0.98
N GLU A 23 33.68 11.49 1.72
CA GLU A 23 32.54 11.76 2.59
C GLU A 23 32.90 12.82 3.63
N THR A 24 32.29 13.98 3.54
CA THR A 24 32.28 14.99 4.59
C THR A 24 30.93 14.92 5.29
N ILE A 25 30.97 14.84 6.62
CA ILE A 25 29.74 14.89 7.41
C ILE A 25 29.24 16.34 7.43
N VAL A 26 28.22 16.63 6.66
CA VAL A 26 27.51 17.92 6.68
C VAL A 26 26.13 17.67 7.29
N ASP A 27 25.82 18.31 8.40
CA ASP A 27 24.55 18.15 9.15
C ASP A 27 24.17 16.70 9.53
N GLY A 28 25.17 15.85 9.74
CA GLY A 28 24.96 14.45 10.14
C GLY A 28 24.76 13.48 8.97
N ASP A 29 24.76 13.94 7.74
CA ASP A 29 24.71 13.11 6.53
C ASP A 29 26.08 13.04 5.86
N GLY A 30 26.47 11.84 5.45
CA GLY A 30 27.68 11.61 4.66
C GLY A 30 27.44 12.09 3.23
N GLN A 31 27.70 13.36 2.96
CA GLN A 31 27.64 13.93 1.62
C GLN A 31 29.05 14.08 1.05
N ASP A 32 29.20 13.76 -0.22
CA ASP A 32 30.41 14.07 -0.99
C ASP A 32 30.16 15.19 -2.00
N PRO A 33 30.14 16.48 -1.57
CA PRO A 33 29.81 17.59 -2.45
C PRO A 33 30.81 17.77 -3.62
N ARG A 34 32.00 17.19 -3.49
CA ARG A 34 33.01 17.22 -4.58
C ARG A 34 32.73 16.10 -5.59
N GLY A 35 32.36 14.92 -5.11
CA GLY A 35 31.94 13.81 -5.93
C GLY A 35 30.68 14.17 -6.73
N ASP A 36 29.69 14.74 -6.05
CA ASP A 36 28.44 15.20 -6.67
C ASP A 36 28.67 16.27 -7.76
N ALA A 37 29.54 17.26 -7.50
CA ALA A 37 29.87 18.28 -8.48
C ALA A 37 30.63 17.70 -9.68
N PHE A 38 31.52 16.73 -9.45
CA PHE A 38 32.26 16.05 -10.50
C PHE A 38 31.32 15.18 -11.37
N GLU A 39 30.42 14.42 -10.74
CA GLU A 39 29.43 13.61 -11.46
C GLU A 39 28.51 14.49 -12.31
N GLN A 40 28.14 15.67 -11.82
CA GLN A 40 27.30 16.61 -12.57
C GLN A 40 28.01 17.14 -13.83
N VAL A 41 29.28 17.51 -13.73
CA VAL A 41 30.10 17.95 -14.87
C VAL A 41 30.24 16.81 -15.89
N LEU A 42 30.41 15.57 -15.44
CA LEU A 42 30.45 14.41 -16.33
C LEU A 42 29.11 14.18 -17.03
N LEU A 43 27.99 14.29 -16.31
CA LEU A 43 26.65 14.18 -16.88
C LEU A 43 26.40 15.22 -17.95
N ASP A 44 26.74 16.48 -17.68
CA ASP A 44 26.61 17.58 -18.66
C ASP A 44 27.48 17.34 -19.91
N ALA A 45 28.71 16.92 -19.73
CA ALA A 45 29.63 16.63 -20.83
C ALA A 45 29.16 15.43 -21.69
N PHE A 46 28.62 14.38 -21.06
CA PHE A 46 28.12 13.21 -21.78
C PHE A 46 26.76 13.49 -22.47
N ASN A 47 25.91 14.34 -21.87
CA ASN A 47 24.65 14.77 -22.49
C ASN A 47 24.84 15.65 -23.70
N GLU A 48 25.97 16.43 -23.80
CA GLU A 48 26.34 17.15 -25.00
C GLU A 48 26.65 16.21 -26.17
N GLY A 49 26.97 14.94 -25.87
CA GLY A 49 27.20 13.90 -26.84
C GLY A 49 28.48 14.08 -27.65
N VAL A 50 28.82 13.08 -28.44
CA VAL A 50 29.92 13.13 -29.43
C VAL A 50 29.35 12.73 -30.80
N ASP A 51 29.55 13.57 -31.82
CA ASP A 51 29.03 13.28 -33.13
C ASP A 51 29.46 11.90 -33.64
N GLY A 52 28.50 11.06 -33.97
CA GLY A 52 28.72 9.73 -34.53
C GLY A 52 28.94 8.61 -33.54
N VAL A 53 28.74 8.87 -32.23
CA VAL A 53 28.87 7.86 -31.16
C VAL A 53 27.64 7.89 -30.26
N ASP A 54 26.96 6.76 -30.13
CA ASP A 54 25.90 6.57 -29.12
C ASP A 54 26.53 6.31 -27.75
N LEU A 55 26.40 7.28 -26.86
CA LEU A 55 26.94 7.20 -25.51
C LEU A 55 25.86 6.77 -24.56
N SER A 56 26.05 5.63 -23.90
CA SER A 56 25.25 5.19 -22.73
C SER A 56 26.13 5.23 -21.49
N PHE A 57 25.76 6.00 -20.51
CA PHE A 57 26.53 6.15 -19.27
C PHE A 57 25.67 5.97 -18.04
N VAL A 58 26.27 5.48 -16.96
CA VAL A 58 25.62 5.34 -15.65
C VAL A 58 26.62 5.84 -14.61
N VAL A 59 26.24 6.87 -13.87
CA VAL A 59 26.95 7.36 -12.68
C VAL A 59 26.15 6.99 -11.43
N SER A 60 26.78 7.00 -10.27
CA SER A 60 26.10 6.63 -9.02
C SER A 60 24.86 7.45 -8.76
N ARG A 61 24.89 8.71 -9.11
CA ARG A 61 23.79 9.65 -8.98
C ARG A 61 22.68 9.44 -10.01
N SER A 62 23.01 8.99 -11.24
CA SER A 62 22.01 8.79 -12.31
C SER A 62 20.86 7.89 -11.87
N PHE A 63 21.17 6.85 -11.09
CA PHE A 63 20.13 5.96 -10.57
C PHE A 63 19.18 6.68 -9.61
N SER A 64 19.71 7.53 -8.73
CA SER A 64 18.88 8.29 -7.78
C SER A 64 18.07 9.39 -8.46
N ASP A 65 18.66 10.09 -9.41
CA ASP A 65 18.03 11.21 -10.11
C ASP A 65 16.98 10.69 -11.10
N GLU A 66 17.29 9.72 -11.97
CA GLU A 66 16.30 9.12 -12.89
C GLU A 66 15.16 8.42 -12.15
N PHE A 67 15.49 7.71 -11.05
CA PHE A 67 14.47 7.07 -10.23
C PHE A 67 13.62 8.11 -9.49
N GLY A 68 14.24 9.20 -9.02
CA GLY A 68 13.55 10.32 -8.41
C GLY A 68 12.63 11.04 -9.38
N ASP A 69 13.09 11.31 -10.59
CA ASP A 69 12.30 11.96 -11.64
C ASP A 69 11.16 11.07 -12.14
N ALA A 70 11.39 9.78 -12.31
CA ALA A 70 10.35 8.81 -12.64
C ALA A 70 9.26 8.77 -11.55
N ILE A 71 9.65 8.70 -10.28
CA ILE A 71 8.68 8.72 -9.16
C ILE A 71 7.92 10.05 -9.11
N ASN A 72 8.60 11.19 -9.31
CA ASN A 72 7.95 12.50 -9.30
C ASN A 72 6.98 12.69 -10.47
N ALA A 73 7.31 12.17 -11.64
CA ALA A 73 6.40 12.18 -12.79
C ALA A 73 5.12 11.37 -12.49
N ASP A 74 5.23 10.27 -11.74
CA ASP A 74 4.12 9.40 -11.38
C ASP A 74 3.32 9.89 -10.16
N LEU A 75 3.76 10.94 -9.44
CA LEU A 75 3.05 11.47 -8.26
C LEU A 75 1.60 11.86 -8.56
N THR A 76 1.32 12.38 -9.75
CA THR A 76 -0.06 12.72 -10.16
C THR A 76 -0.92 11.48 -10.29
N LEU A 77 -0.36 10.40 -10.86
CA LEU A 77 -1.03 9.11 -10.97
C LEU A 77 -1.26 8.48 -9.59
N LEU A 78 -0.27 8.61 -8.71
CA LEU A 78 -0.33 8.15 -7.32
C LEU A 78 -1.43 8.88 -6.54
N GLN A 79 -1.56 10.21 -6.70
CA GLN A 79 -2.63 11.00 -6.10
C GLN A 79 -4.01 10.58 -6.63
N ALA A 80 -4.15 10.34 -7.93
CA ALA A 80 -5.39 9.86 -8.52
C ALA A 80 -5.78 8.48 -7.97
N ALA A 81 -4.82 7.56 -7.82
CA ALA A 81 -5.04 6.26 -7.20
C ALA A 81 -5.47 6.39 -5.74
N PHE A 82 -4.87 7.33 -4.98
CA PHE A 82 -5.25 7.65 -3.61
C PHE A 82 -6.73 8.05 -3.51
N VAL A 83 -7.16 9.01 -4.33
CA VAL A 83 -8.56 9.47 -4.38
C VAL A 83 -9.51 8.35 -4.79
N LEU A 84 -9.10 7.49 -5.72
CA LEU A 84 -9.89 6.34 -6.16
C LEU A 84 -10.07 5.32 -5.02
N ILE A 85 -9.01 4.95 -4.31
CA ILE A 85 -9.08 4.02 -3.17
C ILE A 85 -9.95 4.60 -2.06
N LEU A 86 -9.83 5.91 -1.79
CA LEU A 86 -10.65 6.60 -0.80
C LEU A 86 -12.14 6.55 -1.15
N SER A 87 -12.48 6.89 -2.39
CA SER A 87 -13.87 6.86 -2.86
C SER A 87 -14.42 5.44 -2.83
N TYR A 88 -13.63 4.45 -3.25
CA TYR A 88 -13.99 3.05 -3.19
C TYR A 88 -14.24 2.58 -1.75
N ALA A 89 -13.32 2.88 -0.82
CA ALA A 89 -13.49 2.52 0.58
C ALA A 89 -14.73 3.16 1.20
N ALA A 90 -14.96 4.46 0.95
CA ALA A 90 -16.15 5.16 1.43
C ALA A 90 -17.45 4.54 0.87
N LEU A 91 -17.46 4.17 -0.40
CA LEU A 91 -18.59 3.51 -1.04
C LEU A 91 -18.87 2.13 -0.45
N MET A 92 -17.83 1.34 -0.22
CA MET A 92 -17.97 -0.04 0.25
C MET A 92 -18.25 -0.17 1.75
N LEU A 93 -17.71 0.74 2.58
CA LEU A 93 -18.00 0.75 4.01
C LEU A 93 -19.37 1.32 4.33
N SER A 94 -19.93 2.17 3.44
CA SER A 94 -21.25 2.77 3.65
C SER A 94 -22.36 1.75 3.47
N LYS A 95 -23.28 1.70 4.43
CA LYS A 95 -24.50 0.89 4.35
C LYS A 95 -25.60 1.67 3.64
N TRP A 96 -25.63 1.53 2.34
CA TRP A 96 -26.62 2.21 1.48
C TRP A 96 -28.06 1.80 1.80
N ASP A 97 -28.27 0.62 2.38
CA ASP A 97 -29.57 0.09 2.75
C ASP A 97 -30.17 0.83 3.97
N GLU A 98 -29.37 1.53 4.77
CA GLU A 98 -29.80 2.33 5.93
C GLU A 98 -29.90 3.83 5.60
N GLY A 99 -29.78 4.21 4.34
CA GLY A 99 -29.89 5.58 3.86
C GLY A 99 -28.83 6.53 4.42
N CYS A 100 -29.23 7.79 4.68
CA CYS A 100 -28.31 8.83 5.17
C CYS A 100 -27.72 8.57 6.57
N VAL A 101 -28.30 7.68 7.35
CA VAL A 101 -27.80 7.28 8.68
C VAL A 101 -26.76 6.19 8.55
N GLY A 102 -26.89 5.32 7.54
CA GLY A 102 -25.97 4.20 7.26
C GLY A 102 -24.67 4.60 6.59
N SER A 103 -24.52 5.87 6.19
CA SER A 103 -23.27 6.41 5.66
C SER A 103 -22.15 6.31 6.71
N ARG A 104 -20.97 5.85 6.30
CA ARG A 104 -19.76 5.71 7.12
C ARG A 104 -18.57 6.49 6.55
N VAL A 105 -18.85 7.62 5.91
CA VAL A 105 -17.80 8.46 5.32
C VAL A 105 -16.86 8.99 6.40
N ALA A 106 -17.40 9.40 7.57
CA ALA A 106 -16.56 9.87 8.69
C ALA A 106 -15.64 8.76 9.23
N VAL A 107 -16.11 7.52 9.32
CA VAL A 107 -15.30 6.36 9.72
C VAL A 107 -14.19 6.11 8.70
N THR A 108 -14.52 6.11 7.41
CA THR A 108 -13.54 5.95 6.33
C THR A 108 -12.48 7.04 6.39
N PHE A 109 -12.91 8.30 6.53
CA PHE A 109 -11.98 9.43 6.68
C PHE A 109 -11.07 9.28 7.90
N SER A 110 -11.60 8.85 9.03
CA SER A 110 -10.81 8.62 10.25
C SER A 110 -9.77 7.51 10.05
N GLY A 111 -10.10 6.46 9.30
CA GLY A 111 -9.15 5.41 8.96
C GLY A 111 -7.99 5.90 8.08
N ILE A 112 -8.29 6.81 7.15
CA ILE A 112 -7.24 7.45 6.35
C ILE A 112 -6.35 8.32 7.21
N VAL A 113 -6.92 9.11 8.12
CA VAL A 113 -6.17 9.89 9.10
C VAL A 113 -5.25 8.98 9.92
N ALA A 114 -5.74 7.81 10.34
CA ALA A 114 -4.92 6.81 11.03
C ALA A 114 -3.69 6.38 10.20
N ILE A 115 -3.88 6.14 8.91
CA ILE A 115 -2.79 5.75 7.99
C ILE A 115 -1.78 6.89 7.79
N LEU A 116 -2.26 8.12 7.64
CA LEU A 116 -1.39 9.30 7.55
C LEU A 116 -0.60 9.53 8.83
N LEU A 117 -1.21 9.35 10.00
CA LEU A 117 -0.52 9.41 11.29
C LEU A 117 0.53 8.29 11.41
N ALA A 118 0.22 7.09 10.95
CA ALA A 118 1.16 5.97 10.92
C ALA A 118 2.36 6.27 10.03
N THR A 119 2.11 6.81 8.84
CA THR A 119 3.16 7.23 7.90
C THR A 119 4.06 8.30 8.52
N GLY A 120 3.47 9.36 9.10
CA GLY A 120 4.22 10.40 9.78
C GLY A 120 5.03 9.89 10.97
N SER A 121 4.48 8.94 11.75
CA SER A 121 5.18 8.30 12.86
C SER A 121 6.36 7.46 12.39
N ALA A 122 6.20 6.73 11.29
CA ALA A 122 7.28 5.95 10.68
C ALA A 122 8.42 6.84 10.21
N TYR A 123 8.09 7.93 9.50
CA TYR A 123 9.10 8.91 9.07
C TYR A 123 9.83 9.53 10.28
N GLY A 124 9.08 9.95 11.30
CA GLY A 124 9.66 10.56 12.50
C GLY A 124 10.63 9.63 13.23
N ILE A 125 10.24 8.39 13.48
CA ILE A 125 11.07 7.42 14.20
C ILE A 125 12.28 7.01 13.39
N CYS A 126 12.12 6.68 12.11
CA CYS A 126 13.24 6.31 11.25
C CYS A 126 14.26 7.45 11.11
N SER A 127 13.79 8.69 11.01
CA SER A 127 14.65 9.87 11.02
C SER A 127 15.42 10.02 12.35
N MET A 128 14.80 9.73 13.50
CA MET A 128 15.48 9.71 14.79
C MET A 128 16.59 8.67 14.88
N PHE A 129 16.48 7.55 14.16
CA PHE A 129 17.53 6.54 14.03
C PHE A 129 18.61 6.90 12.99
N GLY A 130 18.54 8.06 12.36
CA GLY A 130 19.51 8.51 11.37
C GLY A 130 19.40 7.76 10.03
N LEU A 131 18.26 7.19 9.71
CA LEU A 131 18.03 6.55 8.41
C LEU A 131 17.77 7.65 7.37
N PHE A 132 18.60 7.70 6.32
CA PHE A 132 18.46 8.71 5.28
C PHE A 132 17.20 8.49 4.44
N TYR A 133 16.62 9.60 4.00
CA TYR A 133 15.48 9.62 3.09
C TYR A 133 15.95 9.42 1.65
N SER A 134 15.26 8.58 0.90
CA SER A 134 15.49 8.40 -0.55
C SER A 134 14.17 8.59 -1.32
N PRO A 135 14.21 8.89 -2.62
CA PRO A 135 12.99 9.05 -3.43
C PRO A 135 12.03 7.84 -3.37
N LEU A 136 12.57 6.64 -3.10
CA LEU A 136 11.78 5.42 -2.93
C LEU A 136 10.76 5.52 -1.78
N MET A 137 11.02 6.39 -0.78
CA MET A 137 10.11 6.60 0.34
C MET A 137 8.78 7.24 -0.07
N ASN A 138 8.72 7.94 -1.21
CA ASN A 138 7.48 8.54 -1.72
C ASN A 138 6.40 7.49 -2.03
N VAL A 139 6.79 6.23 -2.25
CA VAL A 139 5.85 5.11 -2.46
C VAL A 139 5.26 4.57 -1.16
N LEU A 140 5.91 4.83 -0.03
CA LEU A 140 5.51 4.29 1.28
C LEU A 140 4.07 4.65 1.69
N PRO A 141 3.59 5.90 1.57
CA PRO A 141 2.22 6.23 1.94
C PRO A 141 1.18 5.43 1.16
N PHE A 142 1.46 5.12 -0.12
CA PHE A 142 0.58 4.32 -0.95
C PHE A 142 0.55 2.85 -0.51
N LEU A 143 1.71 2.29 -0.17
CA LEU A 143 1.82 0.93 0.38
C LEU A 143 1.04 0.82 1.69
N LEU A 144 1.23 1.76 2.62
CA LEU A 144 0.54 1.77 3.90
C LEU A 144 -0.97 2.02 3.74
N LEU A 145 -1.38 2.79 2.72
CA LEU A 145 -2.79 2.97 2.40
C LEU A 145 -3.45 1.65 2.01
N GLY A 146 -2.81 0.86 1.14
CA GLY A 146 -3.33 -0.45 0.75
C GLY A 146 -3.52 -1.37 1.95
N VAL A 147 -2.47 -1.56 2.75
CA VAL A 147 -2.53 -2.41 3.96
C VAL A 147 -3.55 -1.89 4.97
N GLY A 148 -3.56 -0.58 5.24
CA GLY A 148 -4.45 0.00 6.23
C GLY A 148 -5.92 -0.02 5.82
N VAL A 149 -6.23 0.14 4.54
CA VAL A 149 -7.61 0.02 4.03
C VAL A 149 -8.12 -1.42 4.15
N ASP A 150 -7.28 -2.43 3.90
CA ASP A 150 -7.66 -3.83 4.09
C ASP A 150 -8.00 -4.13 5.55
N ASP A 151 -7.19 -3.65 6.49
CA ASP A 151 -7.47 -3.76 7.93
C ASP A 151 -8.79 -3.09 8.32
N MET A 152 -9.10 -1.91 7.76
CA MET A 152 -10.39 -1.23 7.97
C MET A 152 -11.57 -2.11 7.54
N PHE A 153 -11.49 -2.74 6.37
CA PHE A 153 -12.53 -3.64 5.89
C PHE A 153 -12.72 -4.84 6.81
N VAL A 154 -11.62 -5.44 7.27
CA VAL A 154 -11.67 -6.60 8.18
C VAL A 154 -12.35 -6.22 9.50
N VAL A 155 -11.98 -5.10 10.11
CA VAL A 155 -12.56 -4.63 11.38
C VAL A 155 -14.05 -4.30 11.23
N VAL A 156 -14.43 -3.54 10.20
CA VAL A 156 -15.82 -3.15 9.98
C VAL A 156 -16.70 -4.36 9.66
N ASN A 157 -16.19 -5.27 8.81
CA ASN A 157 -16.94 -6.49 8.47
C ASN A 157 -17.16 -7.41 9.69
N ALA A 158 -16.14 -7.57 10.54
CA ALA A 158 -16.27 -8.32 11.78
C ALA A 158 -17.29 -7.66 12.72
N TYR A 159 -17.28 -6.33 12.83
CA TYR A 159 -18.26 -5.60 13.62
C TYR A 159 -19.70 -5.80 13.10
N ASP A 160 -19.88 -5.68 11.81
CA ASP A 160 -21.18 -5.87 11.17
C ASP A 160 -21.69 -7.31 11.34
N LEU A 161 -20.81 -8.29 11.21
CA LEU A 161 -21.15 -9.69 11.43
C LEU A 161 -21.65 -9.96 12.85
N GLU A 162 -20.97 -9.41 13.87
CA GLU A 162 -21.41 -9.54 15.26
C GLU A 162 -22.72 -8.80 15.55
N THR A 163 -22.96 -7.68 14.87
CA THR A 163 -24.22 -6.94 14.94
C THR A 163 -25.38 -7.77 14.44
N HIS A 164 -25.19 -8.58 13.39
CA HIS A 164 -26.24 -9.45 12.83
C HIS A 164 -26.40 -10.75 13.63
N ARG A 165 -25.33 -11.27 14.20
CA ARG A 165 -25.39 -12.50 15.02
C ARG A 165 -26.16 -12.31 16.33
N GLU A 166 -25.91 -11.20 17.00
CA GLU A 166 -26.49 -10.91 18.30
C GLU A 166 -27.03 -9.48 18.38
N PRO A 167 -28.22 -9.19 17.82
CA PRO A 167 -28.76 -7.82 17.73
C PRO A 167 -29.00 -7.16 19.10
N GLY A 168 -29.23 -7.95 20.14
CA GLY A 168 -29.47 -7.47 21.51
C GLY A 168 -28.20 -7.19 22.32
N LEU A 169 -27.01 -7.42 21.75
CA LEU A 169 -25.76 -7.23 22.47
C LEU A 169 -25.45 -5.73 22.66
N GLY A 170 -25.05 -5.37 23.89
CA GLY A 170 -24.62 -3.99 24.17
C GLY A 170 -23.39 -3.60 23.34
N LEU A 171 -23.30 -2.34 22.94
CA LEU A 171 -22.25 -1.80 22.06
C LEU A 171 -20.83 -2.20 22.51
N LYS A 172 -20.53 -2.06 23.81
CA LYS A 172 -19.21 -2.37 24.37
C LYS A 172 -18.80 -3.83 24.14
N LEU A 173 -19.73 -4.77 24.35
CA LEU A 173 -19.45 -6.20 24.21
C LEU A 173 -19.38 -6.60 22.72
N ARG A 174 -20.16 -5.94 21.87
CA ARG A 174 -20.12 -6.12 20.41
C ARG A 174 -18.77 -5.71 19.84
N VAL A 175 -18.26 -4.52 20.21
CA VAL A 175 -16.93 -4.05 19.80
C VAL A 175 -15.84 -5.00 20.33
N ALA A 176 -15.95 -5.47 21.58
CA ALA A 176 -14.97 -6.40 22.13
C ALA A 176 -14.94 -7.74 21.37
N LYS A 177 -16.10 -8.31 21.04
CA LYS A 177 -16.18 -9.56 20.25
C LYS A 177 -15.67 -9.38 18.81
N SER A 178 -16.04 -8.28 18.16
CA SER A 178 -15.55 -7.98 16.80
C SER A 178 -14.04 -7.79 16.77
N LEU A 179 -13.50 -7.08 17.77
CA LEU A 179 -12.05 -6.86 17.86
C LEU A 179 -11.30 -8.16 18.24
N ALA A 180 -11.89 -9.06 19.04
CA ALA A 180 -11.31 -10.36 19.32
C ALA A 180 -11.18 -11.22 18.05
N SER A 181 -12.17 -11.16 17.16
CA SER A 181 -12.16 -11.88 15.87
C SER A 181 -11.26 -11.22 14.82
N ALA A 182 -11.50 -9.94 14.54
CA ALA A 182 -10.73 -9.17 13.56
C ALA A 182 -9.28 -8.97 14.01
N GLY A 183 -9.08 -8.63 15.28
CA GLY A 183 -7.77 -8.32 15.84
C GLY A 183 -6.78 -9.46 15.72
N ALA A 184 -7.21 -10.70 15.90
CA ALA A 184 -6.35 -11.87 15.69
C ALA A 184 -5.89 -11.95 14.22
N SER A 185 -6.79 -11.73 13.26
CA SER A 185 -6.47 -11.77 11.84
C SER A 185 -5.50 -10.65 11.45
N ILE A 186 -5.82 -9.39 11.76
CA ILE A 186 -4.97 -8.25 11.41
C ILE A 186 -3.63 -8.27 12.14
N THR A 187 -3.55 -8.86 13.34
CA THR A 187 -2.26 -9.04 14.03
C THR A 187 -1.35 -9.98 13.25
N VAL A 188 -1.87 -11.12 12.79
CA VAL A 188 -1.08 -12.09 12.03
C VAL A 188 -0.61 -11.49 10.70
N THR A 189 -1.49 -10.82 9.96
CA THR A 189 -1.13 -10.19 8.67
C THR A 189 -0.09 -9.09 8.87
N SER A 190 -0.33 -8.14 9.77
CA SER A 190 0.59 -7.02 10.01
C SER A 190 1.96 -7.49 10.53
N LEU A 191 2.01 -8.50 11.40
CA LEU A 191 3.28 -9.07 11.85
C LEU A 191 4.02 -9.78 10.71
N THR A 192 3.30 -10.53 9.86
CA THR A 192 3.90 -11.21 8.71
C THR A 192 4.51 -10.20 7.74
N ASP A 193 3.78 -9.14 7.43
CA ASP A 193 4.24 -8.08 6.54
C ASP A 193 5.44 -7.32 7.14
N MET A 194 5.36 -6.96 8.42
CA MET A 194 6.47 -6.34 9.14
C MET A 194 7.73 -7.20 9.08
N PHE A 195 7.64 -8.50 9.37
CA PHE A 195 8.78 -9.40 9.30
C PHE A 195 9.30 -9.58 7.88
N ALA A 196 8.43 -9.62 6.86
CA ALA A 196 8.85 -9.68 5.47
C ALA A 196 9.73 -8.48 5.09
N PHE A 197 9.33 -7.26 5.47
CA PHE A 197 10.14 -6.07 5.25
C PHE A 197 11.42 -6.05 6.11
N LEU A 198 11.37 -6.49 7.37
CA LEU A 198 12.59 -6.61 8.19
C LEU A 198 13.60 -7.59 7.60
N ILE A 199 13.16 -8.71 7.04
CA ILE A 199 14.05 -9.64 6.32
C ILE A 199 14.57 -8.98 5.04
N GLY A 200 13.70 -8.27 4.30
CA GLY A 200 14.08 -7.51 3.11
C GLY A 200 15.13 -6.42 3.37
N SER A 201 15.24 -5.92 4.60
CA SER A 201 16.26 -4.92 4.97
C SER A 201 17.70 -5.44 4.95
N ASN A 202 17.91 -6.77 4.82
CA ASN A 202 19.25 -7.36 4.65
C ASN A 202 19.84 -7.18 3.24
N THR A 203 19.23 -6.36 2.40
CA THR A 203 19.75 -6.06 1.05
C THR A 203 21.03 -5.23 1.10
N SER A 204 21.88 -5.39 0.08
CA SER A 204 23.10 -4.61 -0.11
C SER A 204 22.84 -3.19 -0.63
N LEU A 205 21.64 -2.93 -1.19
CA LEU A 205 21.26 -1.62 -1.71
C LEU A 205 20.78 -0.69 -0.57
N PRO A 206 21.51 0.40 -0.24
CA PRO A 206 21.18 1.24 0.91
C PRO A 206 19.77 1.86 0.85
N ALA A 207 19.34 2.33 -0.32
CA ALA A 207 18.03 2.92 -0.51
C ALA A 207 16.91 1.91 -0.23
N LEU A 208 17.03 0.68 -0.74
CA LEU A 208 16.05 -0.39 -0.51
C LEU A 208 16.06 -0.86 0.94
N ARG A 209 17.24 -0.98 1.56
CA ARG A 209 17.38 -1.33 2.98
C ARG A 209 16.62 -0.34 3.87
N ASN A 210 16.84 0.96 3.66
CA ASN A 210 16.15 1.98 4.43
C ASN A 210 14.64 1.95 4.17
N PHE A 211 14.21 1.82 2.90
CA PHE A 211 12.80 1.67 2.57
C PHE A 211 12.15 0.52 3.35
N CYS A 212 12.80 -0.62 3.43
CA CYS A 212 12.28 -1.77 4.19
C CYS A 212 12.12 -1.46 5.69
N PHE A 213 13.04 -0.70 6.31
CA PHE A 213 12.86 -0.25 7.69
C PHE A 213 11.68 0.70 7.84
N TYR A 214 11.57 1.70 6.98
CA TYR A 214 10.42 2.63 6.98
C TYR A 214 9.09 1.89 6.79
N ALA A 215 9.04 0.91 5.89
CA ALA A 215 7.85 0.09 5.65
C ALA A 215 7.49 -0.77 6.88
N ALA A 216 8.47 -1.43 7.50
CA ALA A 216 8.25 -2.25 8.67
C ALA A 216 7.68 -1.43 9.85
N PHE A 217 8.25 -0.26 10.15
CA PHE A 217 7.73 0.65 11.17
C PHE A 217 6.38 1.22 10.77
N GLY A 218 6.18 1.56 9.48
CA GLY A 218 4.92 2.06 8.97
C GLY A 218 3.78 1.06 9.17
N ILE A 219 4.00 -0.21 8.85
CA ILE A 219 3.02 -1.28 9.08
C ILE A 219 2.72 -1.46 10.56
N LEU A 220 3.76 -1.43 11.41
CA LEU A 220 3.58 -1.53 12.85
C LEU A 220 2.71 -0.40 13.40
N PHE A 221 2.96 0.86 12.99
CA PHE A 221 2.14 2.00 13.41
C PHE A 221 0.75 1.96 12.81
N THR A 222 0.59 1.51 11.55
CA THR A 222 -0.72 1.31 10.94
C THR A 222 -1.56 0.36 11.78
N PHE A 223 -0.99 -0.78 12.18
CA PHE A 223 -1.66 -1.72 13.08
C PHE A 223 -2.09 -1.06 14.40
N PHE A 224 -1.19 -0.34 15.09
CA PHE A 224 -1.52 0.32 16.35
C PHE A 224 -2.63 1.36 16.20
N PHE A 225 -2.59 2.20 15.16
CA PHE A 225 -3.61 3.21 14.93
C PHE A 225 -4.94 2.58 14.47
N GLN A 226 -4.90 1.47 13.75
CA GLN A 226 -6.12 0.75 13.37
C GLN A 226 -6.82 0.16 14.60
N VAL A 227 -6.10 -0.50 15.49
CA VAL A 227 -6.69 -1.13 16.68
C VAL A 227 -7.16 -0.08 17.72
N THR A 228 -6.52 1.07 17.79
CA THR A 228 -6.84 2.10 18.78
C THR A 228 -7.71 3.22 18.21
N TRP A 229 -7.15 4.04 17.35
CA TRP A 229 -7.79 5.22 16.80
C TRP A 229 -9.02 4.89 15.96
N PHE A 230 -8.87 3.99 14.98
CA PHE A 230 -9.96 3.65 14.08
C PHE A 230 -11.12 2.95 14.80
N VAL A 231 -10.84 2.01 15.72
CA VAL A 231 -11.87 1.34 16.53
C VAL A 231 -12.60 2.34 17.45
N ALA A 232 -11.90 3.33 17.99
CA ALA A 232 -12.54 4.39 18.75
C ALA A 232 -13.54 5.19 17.91
N TRP A 233 -13.14 5.60 16.70
CA TRP A 233 -14.03 6.29 15.76
C TRP A 233 -15.21 5.42 15.30
N LEU A 234 -14.98 4.14 15.05
CA LEU A 234 -16.06 3.19 14.73
C LEU A 234 -17.08 3.12 15.89
N THR A 235 -16.61 3.10 17.14
CA THR A 235 -17.48 3.09 18.32
C THR A 235 -18.28 4.39 18.44
N MET A 236 -17.68 5.54 18.14
CA MET A 236 -18.36 6.84 18.11
C MET A 236 -19.42 6.91 17.01
N ASP A 237 -19.11 6.34 15.83
CA ASP A 237 -20.07 6.26 14.73
C ASP A 237 -21.31 5.43 15.07
N GLU A 238 -21.12 4.31 15.74
CA GLU A 238 -22.23 3.47 16.19
C GLU A 238 -23.11 4.17 17.26
N TRP A 239 -22.50 4.99 18.13
CA TRP A 239 -23.27 5.86 19.03
C TRP A 239 -24.10 6.87 18.26
N ARG A 240 -23.55 7.47 17.21
CA ARG A 240 -24.23 8.38 16.31
C ARG A 240 -25.43 7.69 15.64
N ARG A 241 -25.21 6.49 15.09
CA ARG A 241 -26.23 5.67 14.41
C ARG A 241 -27.36 5.27 15.36
N ALA A 242 -27.03 4.85 16.58
CA ALA A 242 -28.03 4.57 17.62
C ALA A 242 -28.92 5.78 17.95
N GLY A 243 -28.36 7.00 17.81
CA GLY A 243 -29.08 8.25 17.97
C GLY A 243 -29.83 8.76 16.70
N ASN A 244 -29.89 7.99 15.60
CA ASN A 244 -30.48 8.38 14.31
C ASN A 244 -29.92 9.72 13.77
N ARG A 245 -28.63 9.98 13.92
CA ARG A 245 -27.97 11.22 13.47
C ARG A 245 -27.28 11.02 12.12
N ARG A 246 -27.24 12.07 11.31
CA ARG A 246 -26.52 12.05 10.01
C ARG A 246 -25.03 11.96 10.21
N ASP A 247 -24.30 11.38 9.25
CA ASP A 247 -22.86 11.16 9.32
C ASP A 247 -22.06 12.48 9.28
N VAL A 248 -22.16 13.25 8.21
CA VAL A 248 -21.38 14.49 8.03
C VAL A 248 -21.92 15.65 8.88
N ALA A 249 -23.21 15.64 9.22
CA ALA A 249 -23.85 16.65 10.07
C ALA A 249 -24.44 16.00 11.33
N CYS A 250 -23.55 15.64 12.26
CA CYS A 250 -23.89 14.90 13.50
C CYS A 250 -24.92 15.63 14.40
N CYS A 251 -25.16 16.94 14.19
CA CYS A 251 -26.14 17.73 14.91
C CYS A 251 -27.56 17.57 14.39
N LEU A 252 -27.75 17.00 13.16
CA LEU A 252 -29.06 16.85 12.53
C LEU A 252 -29.59 15.43 12.78
N THR A 253 -30.62 15.33 13.61
CA THR A 253 -31.41 14.11 13.79
C THR A 253 -32.36 13.92 12.62
N VAL A 254 -32.45 12.72 12.07
CA VAL A 254 -33.42 12.36 11.02
C VAL A 254 -34.71 11.91 11.71
N PRO A 255 -35.88 12.60 11.49
CA PRO A 255 -37.13 12.12 12.00
C PRO A 255 -37.48 10.76 11.39
N LYS A 256 -38.03 9.85 12.19
CA LYS A 256 -38.38 8.49 11.74
C LYS A 256 -39.33 8.44 10.56
N ASP A 257 -40.12 9.50 10.38
CA ASP A 257 -41.15 9.61 9.34
C ASP A 257 -40.70 10.37 8.08
N ALA A 258 -39.49 10.91 8.05
CA ALA A 258 -38.99 11.75 6.95
C ALA A 258 -38.11 11.00 5.96
N CYS A 259 -38.07 9.69 5.99
CA CYS A 259 -37.21 8.92 5.09
C CYS A 259 -37.94 8.69 3.77
N CYS A 260 -37.35 9.19 2.67
CA CYS A 260 -37.73 8.76 1.32
C CYS A 260 -37.78 7.22 1.29
N ALA A 261 -38.68 6.63 0.51
CA ALA A 261 -38.91 5.19 0.37
C ALA A 261 -37.60 4.35 0.00
N CYS A 262 -36.50 5.02 -0.33
CA CYS A 262 -35.21 4.43 -0.62
C CYS A 262 -34.38 4.06 0.62
N CYS A 263 -34.87 4.38 1.83
CA CYS A 263 -34.11 4.21 3.09
C CYS A 263 -34.71 3.15 4.03
N ALA A 264 -35.58 2.28 3.53
CA ALA A 264 -36.15 1.20 4.34
C ALA A 264 -35.06 0.18 4.71
N PRO A 265 -34.91 -0.15 6.01
CA PRO A 265 -33.93 -1.15 6.42
C PRO A 265 -34.25 -2.49 5.76
N ARG A 266 -33.24 -3.10 5.18
CA ARG A 266 -33.35 -4.41 4.55
C ARG A 266 -33.14 -5.50 5.59
N GLU A 267 -34.08 -6.45 5.69
CA GLU A 267 -34.03 -7.51 6.70
C GLU A 267 -32.81 -8.43 6.61
N ASP A 268 -32.17 -8.53 5.45
CA ASP A 268 -31.10 -9.52 5.16
C ASP A 268 -29.69 -8.99 5.34
N GLY A 269 -29.34 -8.01 6.02
CA GLY A 269 -28.01 -7.53 6.40
C GLY A 269 -26.76 -7.90 5.54
N ARG A 270 -26.91 -8.75 4.53
CA ARG A 270 -25.87 -9.17 3.60
C ARG A 270 -25.83 -8.28 2.38
N THR A 271 -24.65 -7.76 2.05
CA THR A 271 -24.42 -7.03 0.79
C THR A 271 -24.79 -7.91 -0.42
N LYS A 272 -25.23 -7.30 -1.53
CA LYS A 272 -25.51 -8.03 -2.79
C LYS A 272 -24.31 -8.89 -3.23
N MET A 273 -23.10 -8.37 -3.06
CA MET A 273 -21.86 -9.08 -3.34
C MET A 273 -21.68 -10.30 -2.44
N GLY A 274 -21.92 -10.16 -1.13
CA GLY A 274 -21.79 -11.27 -0.17
C GLY A 274 -22.80 -12.39 -0.45
N ARG A 275 -24.01 -12.05 -0.90
CA ARG A 275 -25.01 -13.05 -1.34
C ARG A 275 -24.56 -13.76 -2.63
N TRP A 276 -24.13 -13.00 -3.63
CA TRP A 276 -23.62 -13.58 -4.87
C TRP A 276 -22.43 -14.52 -4.64
N MET A 277 -21.48 -14.10 -3.80
CA MET A 277 -20.32 -14.94 -3.45
C MET A 277 -20.70 -16.19 -2.65
N GLY A 278 -21.60 -16.06 -1.66
CA GLY A 278 -22.02 -17.18 -0.83
C GLY A 278 -22.93 -18.17 -1.58
N ASP A 279 -23.98 -17.66 -2.20
CA ASP A 279 -25.04 -18.49 -2.75
C ASP A 279 -24.69 -19.01 -4.14
N THR A 280 -24.07 -18.17 -5.01
CA THR A 280 -23.73 -18.57 -6.38
C THR A 280 -22.33 -19.18 -6.46
N LEU A 281 -21.31 -18.43 -6.07
CA LEU A 281 -19.92 -18.87 -6.24
C LEU A 281 -19.58 -20.02 -5.27
N GLY A 282 -20.01 -19.92 -4.00
CA GLY A 282 -19.79 -20.96 -3.00
C GLY A 282 -20.47 -22.26 -3.38
N GLY A 283 -21.72 -22.20 -3.88
CA GLY A 283 -22.45 -23.37 -4.36
C GLY A 283 -21.77 -24.06 -5.56
N VAL A 284 -21.35 -23.26 -6.55
CA VAL A 284 -20.67 -23.77 -7.75
C VAL A 284 -19.32 -24.38 -7.42
N LEU A 285 -18.50 -23.72 -6.58
CA LEU A 285 -17.15 -24.20 -6.21
C LEU A 285 -17.18 -25.44 -5.30
N THR A 286 -18.30 -25.73 -4.65
CA THR A 286 -18.45 -26.93 -3.80
C THR A 286 -18.68 -28.20 -4.63
N ASP A 287 -19.15 -28.07 -5.87
CA ASP A 287 -19.33 -29.22 -6.77
C ASP A 287 -17.98 -29.87 -7.13
N LYS A 288 -17.88 -31.19 -6.94
CA LYS A 288 -16.64 -31.96 -7.15
C LYS A 288 -16.09 -31.83 -8.57
N LYS A 289 -16.96 -31.73 -9.59
CA LYS A 289 -16.55 -31.60 -10.99
C LYS A 289 -15.96 -30.22 -11.28
N VAL A 290 -16.58 -29.17 -10.76
CA VAL A 290 -16.11 -27.79 -10.91
C VAL A 290 -14.79 -27.59 -10.17
N LYS A 291 -14.68 -28.11 -8.94
CA LYS A 291 -13.45 -28.06 -8.16
C LYS A 291 -12.28 -28.73 -8.90
N ALA A 292 -12.48 -29.91 -9.49
CA ALA A 292 -11.45 -30.58 -10.28
C ALA A 292 -11.09 -29.74 -11.53
N GLY A 293 -12.08 -29.18 -12.23
CA GLY A 293 -11.86 -28.33 -13.40
C GLY A 293 -11.06 -27.07 -13.07
N VAL A 294 -11.36 -26.39 -11.96
CA VAL A 294 -10.62 -25.22 -11.48
C VAL A 294 -9.17 -25.57 -11.17
N LEU A 295 -8.92 -26.68 -10.45
CA LEU A 295 -7.56 -27.11 -10.13
C LEU A 295 -6.74 -27.41 -11.39
N VAL A 296 -7.32 -28.09 -12.38
CA VAL A 296 -6.67 -28.39 -13.67
C VAL A 296 -6.37 -27.10 -14.44
N ALA A 297 -7.32 -26.17 -14.49
CA ALA A 297 -7.13 -24.88 -15.18
C ALA A 297 -5.98 -24.07 -14.56
N PHE A 298 -5.93 -23.97 -13.23
CA PHE A 298 -4.83 -23.26 -12.54
C PHE A 298 -3.48 -23.99 -12.70
N ALA A 299 -3.46 -25.32 -12.68
CA ALA A 299 -2.25 -26.09 -12.95
C ALA A 299 -1.73 -25.85 -14.37
N ALA A 300 -2.63 -25.77 -15.37
CA ALA A 300 -2.25 -25.44 -16.75
C ALA A 300 -1.69 -24.01 -16.88
N VAL A 301 -2.31 -23.02 -16.22
CA VAL A 301 -1.81 -21.63 -16.18
C VAL A 301 -0.44 -21.57 -15.52
N ALA A 302 -0.25 -22.28 -14.40
CA ALA A 302 1.04 -22.33 -13.70
C ALA A 302 2.12 -22.97 -14.59
N ALA A 303 1.82 -24.08 -15.24
CA ALA A 303 2.74 -24.74 -16.17
C ALA A 303 3.12 -23.83 -17.35
N GLY A 304 2.14 -23.11 -17.93
CA GLY A 304 2.38 -22.08 -18.95
C GLY A 304 3.27 -20.94 -18.47
N GLY A 305 3.06 -20.48 -17.24
CA GLY A 305 3.89 -19.44 -16.61
C GLY A 305 5.34 -19.90 -16.41
N PHE A 306 5.55 -21.12 -15.89
CA PHE A 306 6.90 -21.69 -15.75
C PHE A 306 7.60 -21.90 -17.10
N ALA A 307 6.88 -22.35 -18.14
CA ALA A 307 7.42 -22.44 -19.48
C ALA A 307 7.80 -21.07 -20.05
N GLY A 308 6.97 -20.04 -19.82
CA GLY A 308 7.28 -18.65 -20.17
C GLY A 308 8.54 -18.11 -19.48
N CYS A 309 8.70 -18.37 -18.18
CA CYS A 309 9.90 -17.99 -17.43
C CYS A 309 11.17 -18.68 -17.98
N ALA A 310 11.07 -19.94 -18.41
CA ALA A 310 12.20 -20.66 -19.02
C ALA A 310 12.62 -20.09 -20.39
N LEU A 311 11.71 -19.38 -21.07
CA LEU A 311 11.97 -18.73 -22.35
C LEU A 311 12.41 -17.27 -22.21
N MET A 312 12.42 -16.72 -20.98
CA MET A 312 12.81 -15.33 -20.72
C MET A 312 14.29 -15.16 -20.99
N LYS A 313 14.63 -14.35 -21.98
CA LYS A 313 16.02 -13.92 -22.24
C LYS A 313 16.34 -12.80 -21.27
N ILE A 314 17.34 -12.99 -20.44
CA ILE A 314 17.93 -11.93 -19.62
C ILE A 314 19.00 -11.28 -20.50
N ASP A 315 18.68 -10.17 -21.14
CA ASP A 315 19.67 -9.31 -21.77
C ASP A 315 20.47 -8.64 -20.64
N ALA A 316 21.76 -9.01 -20.53
CA ALA A 316 22.70 -8.50 -19.56
C ALA A 316 23.51 -7.32 -20.12
#